data_0305f5271e7f7fcf10ac9e2fc426bcb3
#
_entry.id   0305f5271e7f7fcf10ac9e2fc426bcb3
#
_cell.length_a   1.000
_cell.length_b   1.000
_cell.length_c   1.000
_cell.angle_alpha   90.00
_cell.angle_beta   90.00
_cell.angle_gamma   90.00
#
_symmetry.space_group_name_H-M   'P 1'
#
loop_
_entity.id
_entity.type
_entity.pdbx_description
1 polymer ?
#
loop_
_entity_poly.entity_id
_entity_poly.type
_entity_poly.pdbx_seq_one_letter_code
_entity_poly.pdbx_strand_id
1 'polypeptide(L)'
;MTAFTEAWQALEQHRLDTQHLHLRDRFAAEPDRFGNMHETLDGLLFDYSKNRLGEDTLQLLCRLAEASPLAGQMHAMQNGEKINLSEHRAVLHTALRLPPDAAPVYVDGENILPKIHRELDRALAFAESLNNGSHRGITDKPITDFVHIGIRGSDLGPRMCVEALKAYRQNIRVHFVSNSDDADISRTLAHLKPETTVFSIASKSFRTPETLLNAYAARAWYRDAGLPESGIYRHFCAISSDVAAARNFGIAPDNVFAMFDWVGGRYSVWSTIGLPVMVAVGTDRFRELLAGAHAMDTHFFQTPYRRNIPVLMALISIWYNNFQHADGQTAVPYSHNLRHLPSWLNQLDMESLGKNRTADGRPVPHTTGGIVFGEEGVNCQHAYFQLLHQGTRLIPCDFIVPMTTAYGINRQHRFTVANAFAQAEALMKGKTLEEVRAELADLPEAERERLAPQKEFPGNRPSNSLLLSATDPRRLGMLMAAYEHRTFVQGAIWGINPFDQWGVEYGKELAKTIEPELDRGNPQHDSSTNGLIAFYRASQNR
;
A
#
# COMPACT_ATOMS: atom_id res chain seq x y z
N MET A 1 14.33 1.63 -35.06
CA MET A 1 13.51 2.01 -33.90
C MET A 1 12.98 0.71 -33.29
N THR A 2 12.88 0.58 -31.97
CA THR A 2 12.31 -0.63 -31.36
C THR A 2 10.79 -0.55 -31.36
N ALA A 3 10.07 -1.68 -31.31
CA ALA A 3 8.61 -1.71 -31.22
C ALA A 3 8.09 -0.91 -30.01
N PHE A 4 8.81 -0.92 -28.88
CA PHE A 4 8.51 -0.10 -27.71
C PHE A 4 8.60 1.39 -28.00
N THR A 5 9.66 1.86 -28.66
CA THR A 5 9.82 3.28 -29.03
C THR A 5 8.72 3.73 -29.98
N GLU A 6 8.32 2.90 -30.94
CA GLU A 6 7.22 3.17 -31.87
C GLU A 6 5.89 3.29 -31.15
N ALA A 7 5.59 2.37 -30.22
CA ALA A 7 4.37 2.42 -29.40
C ALA A 7 4.33 3.65 -28.50
N TRP A 8 5.48 4.03 -27.91
CA TRP A 8 5.61 5.25 -27.10
C TRP A 8 5.32 6.51 -27.90
N GLN A 9 5.96 6.67 -29.06
CA GLN A 9 5.74 7.81 -29.96
C GLN A 9 4.30 7.90 -30.48
N ALA A 10 3.66 6.75 -30.75
CA ALA A 10 2.26 6.72 -31.14
C ALA A 10 1.35 7.27 -30.04
N LEU A 11 1.64 6.96 -28.77
CA LEU A 11 0.91 7.52 -27.60
C LEU A 11 1.16 9.03 -27.43
N GLU A 12 2.40 9.51 -27.65
CA GLU A 12 2.71 10.94 -27.63
C GLU A 12 1.90 11.69 -28.66
N GLN A 13 1.85 11.18 -29.91
CA GLN A 13 1.05 11.77 -30.97
C GLN A 13 -0.45 11.72 -30.64
N HIS A 14 -0.94 10.57 -30.20
CA HIS A 14 -2.34 10.40 -29.82
C HIS A 14 -2.78 11.36 -28.71
N ARG A 15 -1.90 11.65 -27.74
CA ARG A 15 -2.17 12.67 -26.71
C ARG A 15 -2.41 14.04 -27.33
N LEU A 16 -1.56 14.44 -28.30
CA LEU A 16 -1.72 15.72 -28.99
C LEU A 16 -3.05 15.79 -29.77
N ASP A 17 -3.40 14.69 -30.44
CA ASP A 17 -4.62 14.61 -31.26
C ASP A 17 -5.89 14.65 -30.39
N THR A 18 -5.82 14.16 -29.13
CA THR A 18 -6.98 14.03 -28.24
C THR A 18 -7.04 15.03 -27.09
N GLN A 19 -6.04 15.92 -26.95
CA GLN A 19 -5.94 16.85 -25.81
C GLN A 19 -7.13 17.83 -25.67
N HIS A 20 -7.83 18.10 -26.77
CA HIS A 20 -8.99 18.99 -26.81
C HIS A 20 -10.30 18.31 -26.36
N LEU A 21 -10.31 16.98 -26.20
CA LEU A 21 -11.53 16.24 -25.88
C LEU A 21 -11.88 16.40 -24.39
N HIS A 22 -13.17 16.68 -24.13
CA HIS A 22 -13.70 16.78 -22.77
C HIS A 22 -14.51 15.53 -22.41
N LEU A 23 -14.38 15.06 -21.18
CA LEU A 23 -15.11 13.87 -20.70
C LEU A 23 -16.64 14.03 -20.78
N ARG A 24 -17.17 15.23 -20.53
CA ARG A 24 -18.60 15.55 -20.68
C ARG A 24 -19.08 15.19 -22.09
N ASP A 25 -18.33 15.61 -23.11
CA ASP A 25 -18.68 15.39 -24.52
C ASP A 25 -18.55 13.92 -24.89
N ARG A 26 -17.53 13.24 -24.35
CA ARG A 26 -17.38 11.79 -24.55
C ARG A 26 -18.56 10.99 -23.97
N PHE A 27 -19.02 11.32 -22.76
CA PHE A 27 -20.20 10.67 -22.19
C PHE A 27 -21.49 10.97 -22.98
N ALA A 28 -21.60 12.15 -23.57
CA ALA A 28 -22.73 12.48 -24.44
C ALA A 28 -22.67 11.69 -25.77
N ALA A 29 -21.48 11.50 -26.34
CA ALA A 29 -21.27 10.77 -27.60
C ALA A 29 -21.27 9.23 -27.44
N GLU A 30 -20.93 8.74 -26.27
CA GLU A 30 -20.77 7.31 -25.94
C GLU A 30 -21.73 6.91 -24.81
N PRO A 31 -23.05 6.71 -25.06
CA PRO A 31 -24.05 6.44 -23.99
C PRO A 31 -23.76 5.18 -23.18
N ASP A 32 -23.15 4.14 -23.79
CA ASP A 32 -22.77 2.89 -23.12
C ASP A 32 -21.29 2.87 -22.68
N ARG A 33 -20.71 4.03 -22.38
CA ARG A 33 -19.31 4.14 -22.02
C ARG A 33 -18.96 3.32 -20.78
N PHE A 34 -19.82 3.29 -19.76
CA PHE A 34 -19.64 2.44 -18.61
C PHE A 34 -19.63 0.95 -18.99
N GLY A 35 -20.58 0.51 -19.83
CA GLY A 35 -20.66 -0.89 -20.29
C GLY A 35 -19.36 -1.37 -20.97
N ASN A 36 -18.70 -0.47 -21.70
CA ASN A 36 -17.47 -0.77 -22.44
C ASN A 36 -16.18 -0.57 -21.62
N MET A 37 -16.24 0.12 -20.47
CA MET A 37 -15.06 0.53 -19.69
C MET A 37 -15.17 0.18 -18.22
N HIS A 38 -15.59 -1.03 -17.93
CA HIS A 38 -15.46 -1.62 -16.60
C HIS A 38 -15.08 -3.10 -16.70
N GLU A 39 -14.47 -3.60 -15.63
CA GLU A 39 -14.18 -5.02 -15.45
C GLU A 39 -14.63 -5.47 -14.06
N THR A 40 -15.01 -6.72 -13.93
CA THR A 40 -15.46 -7.29 -12.66
C THR A 40 -14.73 -8.59 -12.34
N LEU A 41 -14.48 -8.81 -11.06
CA LEU A 41 -13.91 -10.06 -10.55
C LEU A 41 -14.46 -10.33 -9.14
N ASP A 42 -15.27 -11.36 -8.94
CA ASP A 42 -15.71 -11.88 -7.64
C ASP A 42 -16.11 -10.79 -6.62
N GLY A 43 -16.98 -9.86 -7.03
CA GLY A 43 -17.47 -8.77 -6.18
C GLY A 43 -16.57 -7.55 -6.06
N LEU A 44 -15.50 -7.49 -6.86
CA LEU A 44 -14.77 -6.26 -7.15
C LEU A 44 -15.15 -5.78 -8.54
N LEU A 45 -15.50 -4.50 -8.67
CA LEU A 45 -15.74 -3.83 -9.95
C LEU A 45 -14.74 -2.69 -10.11
N PHE A 46 -14.05 -2.65 -11.24
CA PHE A 46 -13.16 -1.58 -11.65
C PHE A 46 -13.78 -0.81 -12.80
N ASP A 47 -14.34 0.37 -12.52
CA ASP A 47 -14.83 1.33 -13.51
C ASP A 47 -13.75 2.35 -13.85
N TYR A 48 -13.33 2.38 -15.09
CA TYR A 48 -12.37 3.33 -15.64
C TYR A 48 -12.98 4.23 -16.73
N SER A 49 -14.30 4.28 -16.82
CA SER A 49 -15.03 5.07 -17.83
C SER A 49 -14.81 6.57 -17.71
N LYS A 50 -14.54 7.08 -16.47
CA LYS A 50 -14.31 8.51 -16.22
C LYS A 50 -12.84 8.93 -16.42
N ASN A 51 -12.17 8.31 -17.39
CA ASN A 51 -10.80 8.66 -17.77
C ASN A 51 -10.75 9.33 -19.15
N ARG A 52 -9.74 10.21 -19.32
CA ARG A 52 -9.49 10.95 -20.58
C ARG A 52 -8.84 10.02 -21.62
N LEU A 53 -9.54 8.97 -22.00
CA LEU A 53 -9.11 7.95 -22.95
C LEU A 53 -10.31 7.37 -23.72
N GLY A 54 -10.04 6.77 -24.85
CA GLY A 54 -10.98 6.03 -25.70
C GLY A 54 -10.48 4.60 -25.94
N GLU A 55 -11.21 3.84 -26.74
CA GLU A 55 -10.79 2.50 -27.15
C GLU A 55 -9.47 2.50 -27.94
N ASP A 56 -9.27 3.50 -28.79
CA ASP A 56 -8.02 3.76 -29.50
C ASP A 56 -6.84 3.99 -28.54
N THR A 57 -7.05 4.78 -27.48
CA THR A 57 -6.04 4.99 -26.42
C THR A 57 -5.69 3.66 -25.75
N LEU A 58 -6.69 2.86 -25.38
CA LEU A 58 -6.49 1.57 -24.74
C LEU A 58 -5.74 0.57 -25.64
N GLN A 59 -6.04 0.55 -26.94
CA GLN A 59 -5.31 -0.27 -27.91
C GLN A 59 -3.84 0.13 -28.00
N LEU A 60 -3.53 1.44 -28.03
CA LEU A 60 -2.15 1.93 -28.05
C LEU A 60 -1.41 1.58 -26.74
N LEU A 61 -2.06 1.73 -25.59
CA LEU A 61 -1.51 1.34 -24.29
C LEU A 61 -1.26 -0.17 -24.20
N CYS A 62 -2.16 -1.00 -24.71
CA CYS A 62 -1.93 -2.45 -24.78
C CYS A 62 -0.74 -2.80 -25.69
N ARG A 63 -0.60 -2.14 -26.85
CA ARG A 63 0.59 -2.30 -27.71
C ARG A 63 1.89 -1.92 -27.01
N LEU A 64 1.88 -0.86 -26.18
CA LEU A 64 3.04 -0.52 -25.35
C LEU A 64 3.39 -1.63 -24.37
N ALA A 65 2.40 -2.21 -23.68
CA ALA A 65 2.60 -3.34 -22.78
C ALA A 65 3.14 -4.57 -23.51
N GLU A 66 2.59 -4.90 -24.68
CA GLU A 66 3.04 -6.02 -25.52
C GLU A 66 4.47 -5.84 -26.03
N ALA A 67 4.86 -4.61 -26.34
CA ALA A 67 6.21 -4.27 -26.79
C ALA A 67 7.24 -4.16 -25.65
N SER A 68 6.79 -4.22 -24.39
CA SER A 68 7.61 -4.15 -23.18
C SER A 68 8.06 -5.55 -22.71
N PRO A 69 8.98 -5.64 -21.74
CA PRO A 69 9.36 -6.92 -21.14
C PRO A 69 8.28 -7.58 -20.27
N LEU A 70 7.08 -7.02 -20.15
CA LEU A 70 6.05 -7.41 -19.18
C LEU A 70 5.72 -8.90 -19.22
N ALA A 71 5.42 -9.46 -20.39
CA ALA A 71 5.05 -10.87 -20.52
C ALA A 71 6.16 -11.81 -20.03
N GLY A 72 7.41 -11.52 -20.40
CA GLY A 72 8.57 -12.29 -19.94
C GLY A 72 8.79 -12.17 -18.43
N GLN A 73 8.61 -10.99 -17.85
CA GLN A 73 8.73 -10.77 -16.40
C GLN A 73 7.60 -11.43 -15.60
N MET A 74 6.36 -11.44 -16.12
CA MET A 74 5.25 -12.18 -15.52
C MET A 74 5.57 -13.68 -15.45
N HIS A 75 6.08 -14.25 -16.54
CA HIS A 75 6.48 -15.65 -16.60
C HIS A 75 7.65 -15.93 -15.65
N ALA A 76 8.67 -15.09 -15.64
CA ALA A 76 9.83 -15.20 -14.77
C ALA A 76 9.44 -15.15 -13.27
N MET A 77 8.49 -14.27 -12.89
CA MET A 77 7.96 -14.21 -11.52
C MET A 77 7.29 -15.54 -11.13
N GLN A 78 6.44 -16.11 -11.98
CA GLN A 78 5.78 -17.38 -11.69
C GLN A 78 6.75 -18.55 -11.53
N ASN A 79 7.85 -18.54 -12.28
CA ASN A 79 8.84 -19.61 -12.29
C ASN A 79 9.92 -19.45 -11.21
N GLY A 80 9.87 -18.42 -10.38
CA GLY A 80 10.86 -18.20 -9.34
C GLY A 80 12.21 -17.69 -9.83
N GLU A 81 12.24 -17.08 -11.02
CA GLU A 81 13.46 -16.47 -11.55
C GLU A 81 13.82 -15.18 -10.79
N LYS A 82 15.12 -14.85 -10.78
CA LYS A 82 15.66 -13.74 -9.99
C LYS A 82 15.46 -12.39 -10.69
N ILE A 83 14.21 -11.92 -10.75
CA ILE A 83 13.85 -10.65 -11.40
C ILE A 83 14.17 -9.40 -10.57
N ASN A 84 14.45 -9.53 -9.27
CA ASN A 84 15.09 -8.47 -8.50
C ASN A 84 16.59 -8.51 -8.73
N LEU A 85 17.02 -7.87 -9.82
CA LEU A 85 18.40 -8.01 -10.34
C LEU A 85 19.43 -7.39 -9.41
N SER A 86 19.16 -6.25 -8.79
CA SER A 86 20.12 -5.53 -7.94
C SER A 86 20.44 -6.25 -6.62
N GLU A 87 19.53 -7.08 -6.12
CA GLU A 87 19.73 -7.92 -4.94
C GLU A 87 19.91 -9.41 -5.27
N HIS A 88 19.83 -9.76 -6.55
CA HIS A 88 19.93 -11.13 -7.07
C HIS A 88 18.95 -12.11 -6.41
N ARG A 89 17.67 -11.73 -6.32
CA ARG A 89 16.60 -12.48 -5.65
C ARG A 89 15.42 -12.75 -6.56
N ALA A 90 14.73 -13.86 -6.32
CA ALA A 90 13.39 -14.09 -6.85
C ALA A 90 12.39 -13.11 -6.21
N VAL A 91 11.20 -12.97 -6.80
CA VAL A 91 10.10 -12.14 -6.27
C VAL A 91 8.84 -12.98 -6.24
N LEU A 92 8.50 -13.48 -5.06
CA LEU A 92 7.51 -14.54 -4.91
C LEU A 92 6.50 -14.27 -3.80
N HIS A 93 6.08 -13.00 -3.64
CA HIS A 93 4.93 -12.68 -2.78
C HIS A 93 3.65 -13.38 -3.26
N THR A 94 3.51 -13.67 -4.56
CA THR A 94 2.41 -14.47 -5.12
C THR A 94 2.43 -15.93 -4.66
N ALA A 95 3.61 -16.52 -4.45
CA ALA A 95 3.72 -17.89 -3.97
C ALA A 95 3.21 -18.07 -2.52
N LEU A 96 3.24 -17.00 -1.72
CA LEU A 96 2.68 -17.00 -0.35
C LEU A 96 1.16 -17.21 -0.32
N ARG A 97 0.48 -16.99 -1.43
CA ARG A 97 -0.99 -17.04 -1.58
C ARG A 97 -1.47 -18.31 -2.27
N LEU A 98 -0.53 -19.12 -2.77
CA LEU A 98 -0.87 -20.38 -3.44
C LEU A 98 -1.48 -21.38 -2.47
N PRO A 99 -2.51 -22.14 -2.90
CA PRO A 99 -3.06 -23.22 -2.10
C PRO A 99 -2.07 -24.37 -1.96
N PRO A 100 -2.23 -25.27 -0.96
CA PRO A 100 -1.28 -26.36 -0.68
C PRO A 100 -1.10 -27.36 -1.82
N ASP A 101 -2.10 -27.49 -2.69
CA ASP A 101 -2.14 -28.40 -3.84
C ASP A 101 -1.70 -27.73 -5.16
N ALA A 102 -1.20 -26.49 -5.09
CA ALA A 102 -0.67 -25.80 -6.26
C ALA A 102 0.57 -26.49 -6.84
N ALA A 103 0.83 -26.23 -8.12
CA ALA A 103 2.05 -26.69 -8.79
C ALA A 103 3.31 -26.19 -8.06
N PRO A 104 4.38 -27.00 -7.98
CA PRO A 104 5.62 -26.63 -7.31
C PRO A 104 6.23 -25.33 -7.86
N VAL A 105 6.75 -24.48 -6.98
CA VAL A 105 7.53 -23.30 -7.35
C VAL A 105 8.97 -23.51 -6.89
N TYR A 106 9.91 -23.37 -7.81
CA TYR A 106 11.32 -23.65 -7.56
C TYR A 106 12.15 -22.37 -7.45
N VAL A 107 12.98 -22.29 -6.41
CA VAL A 107 14.03 -21.27 -6.27
C VAL A 107 15.33 -21.99 -5.98
N ASP A 108 16.36 -21.75 -6.80
CA ASP A 108 17.66 -22.39 -6.70
C ASP A 108 17.57 -23.94 -6.59
N GLY A 109 16.59 -24.54 -7.27
CA GLY A 109 16.35 -25.99 -7.29
C GLY A 109 15.54 -26.55 -6.11
N GLU A 110 15.16 -25.74 -5.15
CA GLU A 110 14.29 -26.12 -4.02
C GLU A 110 12.82 -25.78 -4.31
N ASN A 111 11.91 -26.73 -4.11
CA ASN A 111 10.48 -26.43 -4.06
C ASN A 111 10.13 -25.69 -2.76
N ILE A 112 9.77 -24.41 -2.86
CA ILE A 112 9.55 -23.55 -1.71
C ILE A 112 8.16 -23.67 -1.06
N LEU A 113 7.16 -24.26 -1.73
CA LEU A 113 5.79 -24.31 -1.21
C LEU A 113 5.67 -25.07 0.14
N PRO A 114 6.31 -26.23 0.35
CA PRO A 114 6.26 -26.90 1.66
C PRO A 114 6.79 -26.03 2.80
N LYS A 115 7.80 -25.21 2.53
CA LYS A 115 8.38 -24.30 3.52
C LYS A 115 7.43 -23.13 3.82
N ILE A 116 6.79 -22.56 2.79
CA ILE A 116 5.78 -21.52 2.94
C ILE A 116 4.63 -22.00 3.84
N HIS A 117 4.02 -23.13 3.50
CA HIS A 117 2.86 -23.65 4.22
C HIS A 117 3.21 -24.03 5.66
N ARG A 118 4.37 -24.63 5.89
CA ARG A 118 4.84 -24.93 7.26
C ARG A 118 4.96 -23.68 8.12
N GLU A 119 5.55 -22.59 7.60
CA GLU A 119 5.70 -21.34 8.36
C GLU A 119 4.35 -20.63 8.55
N LEU A 120 3.48 -20.67 7.54
CA LEU A 120 2.12 -20.17 7.66
C LEU A 120 1.34 -20.92 8.74
N ASP A 121 1.36 -22.25 8.74
CA ASP A 121 0.64 -23.06 9.71
C ASP A 121 1.18 -22.85 11.13
N ARG A 122 2.49 -22.69 11.30
CA ARG A 122 3.10 -22.33 12.60
C ARG A 122 2.59 -20.99 13.11
N ALA A 123 2.57 -19.96 12.25
CA ALA A 123 2.10 -18.62 12.63
C ALA A 123 0.58 -18.62 12.96
N LEU A 124 -0.23 -19.33 12.15
CA LEU A 124 -1.66 -19.50 12.40
C LEU A 124 -1.93 -20.26 13.71
N ALA A 125 -1.20 -21.34 13.99
CA ALA A 125 -1.33 -22.09 15.25
C ALA A 125 -0.97 -21.22 16.46
N PHE A 126 0.06 -20.38 16.35
CA PHE A 126 0.41 -19.43 17.40
C PHE A 126 -0.71 -18.39 17.61
N ALA A 127 -1.22 -17.78 16.55
CA ALA A 127 -2.34 -16.84 16.63
C ALA A 127 -3.59 -17.49 17.25
N GLU A 128 -3.91 -18.72 16.87
CA GLU A 128 -5.02 -19.50 17.44
C GLU A 128 -4.82 -19.76 18.92
N SER A 129 -3.59 -20.11 19.35
CA SER A 129 -3.28 -20.34 20.76
C SER A 129 -3.49 -19.11 21.65
N LEU A 130 -3.25 -17.92 21.11
CA LEU A 130 -3.58 -16.65 21.78
C LEU A 130 -5.10 -16.45 21.87
N ASN A 131 -5.82 -16.62 20.76
CA ASN A 131 -7.25 -16.36 20.68
C ASN A 131 -8.11 -17.33 21.51
N ASN A 132 -7.72 -18.60 21.59
CA ASN A 132 -8.42 -19.62 22.39
C ASN A 132 -7.95 -19.67 23.85
N GLY A 133 -6.95 -18.87 24.25
CA GLY A 133 -6.43 -18.76 25.61
C GLY A 133 -5.56 -19.92 26.07
N SER A 134 -5.13 -20.83 25.17
CA SER A 134 -4.16 -21.91 25.51
C SER A 134 -2.75 -21.35 25.69
N HIS A 135 -2.37 -20.29 25.00
CA HIS A 135 -1.15 -19.53 25.30
C HIS A 135 -1.42 -18.54 26.43
N ARG A 136 -0.68 -18.67 27.53
CA ARG A 136 -0.84 -17.86 28.73
C ARG A 136 0.45 -17.12 29.08
N GLY A 137 0.32 -15.96 29.70
CA GLY A 137 1.45 -15.23 30.27
C GLY A 137 2.14 -16.00 31.38
N ILE A 138 3.25 -15.46 31.88
CA ILE A 138 4.04 -16.10 32.95
C ILE A 138 3.27 -16.22 34.26
N THR A 139 2.26 -15.39 34.49
CA THR A 139 1.37 -15.44 35.65
C THR A 139 0.15 -16.35 35.47
N ASP A 140 0.15 -17.15 34.41
CA ASP A 140 -0.97 -18.02 33.97
C ASP A 140 -2.27 -17.30 33.63
N LYS A 141 -2.21 -15.98 33.38
CA LYS A 141 -3.33 -15.20 32.88
C LYS A 141 -3.44 -15.32 31.36
N PRO A 142 -4.68 -15.30 30.79
CA PRO A 142 -4.87 -15.26 29.35
C PRO A 142 -4.32 -13.95 28.78
N ILE A 143 -3.79 -14.02 27.57
CA ILE A 143 -3.33 -12.83 26.83
C ILE A 143 -4.54 -12.04 26.36
N THR A 144 -4.48 -10.73 26.48
CA THR A 144 -5.53 -9.78 26.05
C THR A 144 -5.06 -8.81 25.00
N ASP A 145 -3.75 -8.61 24.91
CA ASP A 145 -3.13 -7.62 24.04
C ASP A 145 -1.93 -8.19 23.28
N PHE A 146 -1.85 -7.85 22.00
CA PHE A 146 -0.75 -8.21 21.12
C PHE A 146 -0.16 -6.92 20.53
N VAL A 147 1.10 -6.65 20.81
CA VAL A 147 1.81 -5.45 20.32
C VAL A 147 2.79 -5.87 19.23
N HIS A 148 2.55 -5.38 18.02
CA HIS A 148 3.43 -5.61 16.88
C HIS A 148 4.44 -4.46 16.76
N ILE A 149 5.72 -4.79 16.89
CA ILE A 149 6.84 -3.85 16.76
C ILE A 149 7.53 -4.11 15.42
N GLY A 150 7.35 -3.20 14.48
CA GLY A 150 7.92 -3.30 13.14
C GLY A 150 7.85 -1.96 12.42
N ILE A 151 8.68 -1.74 11.40
CA ILE A 151 8.71 -0.48 10.66
C ILE A 151 8.46 -0.70 9.18
N ARG A 152 7.86 0.27 8.49
CA ARG A 152 7.61 0.27 7.03
C ARG A 152 6.80 -0.95 6.58
N GLY A 153 7.36 -1.81 5.71
CA GLY A 153 6.70 -3.00 5.19
C GLY A 153 6.28 -4.01 6.26
N SER A 154 6.94 -4.02 7.41
CA SER A 154 6.52 -4.82 8.55
C SER A 154 5.36 -4.20 9.35
N ASP A 155 4.99 -2.94 9.12
CA ASP A 155 3.92 -2.23 9.82
C ASP A 155 2.73 -1.91 8.91
N LEU A 156 2.96 -1.19 7.79
CA LEU A 156 1.88 -0.54 7.02
C LEU A 156 0.86 -1.54 6.45
N GLY A 157 1.31 -2.65 5.87
CA GLY A 157 0.41 -3.68 5.34
C GLY A 157 -0.41 -4.35 6.44
N PRO A 158 0.21 -4.92 7.49
CA PRO A 158 -0.50 -5.49 8.62
C PRO A 158 -1.45 -4.52 9.33
N ARG A 159 -1.01 -3.29 9.62
CA ARG A 159 -1.84 -2.24 10.26
C ARG A 159 -3.08 -1.92 9.42
N MET A 160 -2.89 -1.73 8.11
CA MET A 160 -3.98 -1.48 7.19
C MET A 160 -4.99 -2.64 7.18
N CYS A 161 -4.53 -3.89 7.13
CA CYS A 161 -5.40 -5.06 7.16
C CYS A 161 -6.17 -5.19 8.48
N VAL A 162 -5.51 -5.00 9.62
CA VAL A 162 -6.16 -5.06 10.95
C VAL A 162 -7.26 -4.01 11.08
N GLU A 163 -6.99 -2.78 10.65
CA GLU A 163 -7.99 -1.71 10.69
C GLU A 163 -9.11 -1.91 9.66
N ALA A 164 -8.78 -2.36 8.44
CA ALA A 164 -9.78 -2.66 7.41
C ALA A 164 -10.74 -3.77 7.83
N LEU A 165 -10.24 -4.77 8.53
CA LEU A 165 -10.99 -5.96 8.95
C LEU A 165 -11.49 -5.90 10.40
N LYS A 166 -11.54 -4.73 11.00
CA LYS A 166 -11.91 -4.53 12.42
C LYS A 166 -13.29 -5.09 12.79
N ALA A 167 -14.21 -5.18 11.81
CA ALA A 167 -15.52 -5.81 12.00
C ALA A 167 -15.44 -7.33 12.23
N TYR A 168 -14.33 -7.96 11.88
CA TYR A 168 -14.08 -9.42 11.99
C TYR A 168 -13.15 -9.77 13.15
N ARG A 169 -12.82 -8.80 14.02
CA ARG A 169 -11.87 -8.98 15.12
C ARG A 169 -12.24 -10.09 16.06
N GLN A 170 -11.22 -10.80 16.51
CA GLN A 170 -11.27 -11.77 17.60
C GLN A 170 -11.14 -11.08 18.98
N ASN A 171 -10.81 -11.83 20.01
CA ASN A 171 -10.77 -11.35 21.40
C ASN A 171 -9.51 -10.51 21.73
N ILE A 172 -8.40 -10.76 21.05
CA ILE A 172 -7.12 -10.08 21.29
C ILE A 172 -7.12 -8.68 20.67
N ARG A 173 -6.73 -7.67 21.43
CA ARG A 173 -6.50 -6.32 20.93
C ARG A 173 -5.12 -6.23 20.30
N VAL A 174 -5.05 -5.81 19.05
CA VAL A 174 -3.78 -5.66 18.33
C VAL A 174 -3.38 -4.19 18.32
N HIS A 175 -2.13 -3.94 18.70
CA HIS A 175 -1.50 -2.62 18.74
C HIS A 175 -0.26 -2.62 17.85
N PHE A 176 0.11 -1.45 17.33
CA PHE A 176 1.26 -1.31 16.44
C PHE A 176 2.18 -0.22 16.96
N VAL A 177 3.48 -0.53 17.02
CA VAL A 177 4.56 0.40 17.36
C VAL A 177 5.57 0.36 16.22
N SER A 178 5.77 1.50 15.55
CA SER A 178 6.61 1.58 14.35
C SER A 178 7.61 2.72 14.36
N ASN A 179 7.38 3.79 15.14
CA ASN A 179 8.25 4.95 15.18
C ASN A 179 9.31 4.81 16.30
N SER A 180 10.49 5.37 16.08
CA SER A 180 11.52 5.51 17.12
C SER A 180 11.29 6.69 18.07
N ASP A 181 10.29 7.55 17.79
CA ASP A 181 9.80 8.56 18.73
C ASP A 181 9.20 7.84 19.94
N ASP A 182 9.65 8.21 21.15
CA ASP A 182 9.28 7.54 22.39
C ASP A 182 7.78 7.67 22.74
N ALA A 183 7.10 8.65 22.15
CA ALA A 183 5.65 8.81 22.28
C ALA A 183 4.87 7.62 21.73
N ASP A 184 5.35 6.96 20.65
CA ASP A 184 4.64 5.84 20.02
C ASP A 184 4.56 4.64 20.98
N ILE A 185 5.70 4.18 21.51
CA ILE A 185 5.73 3.06 22.45
C ILE A 185 5.15 3.44 23.81
N SER A 186 5.46 4.61 24.36
CA SER A 186 5.02 5.04 25.69
C SER A 186 3.49 5.12 25.78
N ARG A 187 2.86 5.72 24.77
CA ARG A 187 1.39 5.81 24.70
C ARG A 187 0.72 4.45 24.56
N THR A 188 1.33 3.55 23.78
CA THR A 188 0.84 2.18 23.64
C THR A 188 0.91 1.44 24.97
N LEU A 189 2.05 1.44 25.65
CA LEU A 189 2.28 0.71 26.90
C LEU A 189 1.48 1.26 28.09
N ALA A 190 1.16 2.54 28.12
CA ALA A 190 0.44 3.20 29.22
C ALA A 190 -0.92 2.58 29.55
N HIS A 191 -1.55 1.89 28.61
CA HIS A 191 -2.88 1.31 28.74
C HIS A 191 -2.86 -0.22 28.81
N LEU A 192 -1.67 -0.86 28.81
CA LEU A 192 -1.49 -2.30 28.78
C LEU A 192 -1.02 -2.84 30.14
N LYS A 193 -1.16 -4.17 30.28
CA LYS A 193 -0.68 -4.89 31.45
C LYS A 193 0.41 -5.88 31.01
N PRO A 194 1.63 -5.81 31.56
CA PRO A 194 2.74 -6.66 31.14
C PRO A 194 2.41 -8.16 31.18
N GLU A 195 1.70 -8.61 32.21
CA GLU A 195 1.35 -10.02 32.43
C GLU A 195 0.34 -10.60 31.43
N THR A 196 -0.35 -9.76 30.64
CA THR A 196 -1.36 -10.17 29.64
C THR A 196 -1.04 -9.66 28.25
N THR A 197 0.17 -9.16 28.02
CA THR A 197 0.61 -8.62 26.74
C THR A 197 1.66 -9.51 26.10
N VAL A 198 1.52 -9.78 24.80
CA VAL A 198 2.52 -10.42 23.93
C VAL A 198 3.04 -9.41 22.92
N PHE A 199 4.35 -9.42 22.69
CA PHE A 199 5.04 -8.60 21.71
C PHE A 199 5.54 -9.45 20.54
N SER A 200 5.34 -9.02 19.31
CA SER A 200 6.04 -9.53 18.14
C SER A 200 7.05 -8.52 17.62
N ILE A 201 8.28 -8.96 17.43
CA ILE A 201 9.39 -8.13 16.92
C ILE A 201 9.65 -8.52 15.48
N ALA A 202 9.28 -7.64 14.54
CA ALA A 202 9.39 -7.89 13.11
C ALA A 202 10.61 -7.16 12.51
N SER A 203 11.69 -7.90 12.33
CA SER A 203 12.93 -7.41 11.70
C SER A 203 13.66 -8.55 11.01
N LYS A 204 13.83 -8.47 9.68
CA LYS A 204 14.44 -9.53 8.87
C LYS A 204 15.80 -9.96 9.41
N SER A 205 16.69 -9.01 9.69
CA SER A 205 18.04 -9.25 10.22
C SER A 205 18.12 -9.21 11.75
N PHE A 206 17.02 -8.91 12.42
CA PHE A 206 16.96 -8.62 13.87
C PHE A 206 17.99 -7.55 14.30
N ARG A 207 18.24 -6.55 13.41
CA ARG A 207 19.25 -5.48 13.59
C ARG A 207 18.73 -4.08 13.23
N THR A 208 17.46 -3.96 12.85
CA THR A 208 16.84 -2.67 12.50
C THR A 208 16.80 -1.79 13.75
N PRO A 209 17.51 -0.66 13.79
CA PRO A 209 17.70 0.10 15.03
C PRO A 209 16.37 0.55 15.65
N GLU A 210 15.45 1.11 14.87
CA GLU A 210 14.16 1.61 15.30
C GLU A 210 13.31 0.49 15.94
N THR A 211 13.33 -0.69 15.34
CA THR A 211 12.62 -1.87 15.86
C THR A 211 13.23 -2.36 17.16
N LEU A 212 14.57 -2.41 17.24
CA LEU A 212 15.25 -2.87 18.46
C LEU A 212 15.13 -1.89 19.62
N LEU A 213 15.17 -0.56 19.38
CA LEU A 213 14.92 0.44 20.41
C LEU A 213 13.56 0.20 21.08
N ASN A 214 12.50 0.04 20.29
CA ASN A 214 11.17 -0.25 20.81
C ASN A 214 11.09 -1.64 21.48
N ALA A 215 11.76 -2.63 20.95
CA ALA A 215 11.78 -3.98 21.54
C ALA A 215 12.45 -3.97 22.93
N TYR A 216 13.58 -3.26 23.08
CA TYR A 216 14.24 -3.12 24.39
C TYR A 216 13.43 -2.26 25.35
N ALA A 217 12.73 -1.24 24.89
CA ALA A 217 11.82 -0.47 25.73
C ALA A 217 10.65 -1.33 26.25
N ALA A 218 10.06 -2.16 25.38
CA ALA A 218 9.04 -3.13 25.78
C ALA A 218 9.56 -4.17 26.79
N ARG A 219 10.79 -4.66 26.59
CA ARG A 219 11.43 -5.60 27.53
C ARG A 219 11.73 -4.93 28.88
N ALA A 220 12.18 -3.68 28.89
CA ALA A 220 12.39 -2.91 30.11
C ALA A 220 11.05 -2.75 30.87
N TRP A 221 9.99 -2.33 30.18
CA TRP A 221 8.65 -2.19 30.76
C TRP A 221 8.11 -3.49 31.35
N TYR A 222 8.34 -4.65 30.69
CA TYR A 222 8.01 -5.97 31.21
C TYR A 222 8.77 -6.27 32.51
N ARG A 223 10.08 -6.02 32.55
CA ARG A 223 10.94 -6.26 33.71
C ARG A 223 10.63 -5.32 34.88
N ASP A 224 10.38 -4.04 34.59
CA ASP A 224 10.11 -3.01 35.60
C ASP A 224 8.76 -3.26 36.33
N ALA A 225 7.88 -4.07 35.73
CA ALA A 225 6.68 -4.59 36.39
C ALA A 225 6.95 -5.78 37.35
N GLY A 226 8.21 -6.15 37.56
CA GLY A 226 8.61 -7.25 38.45
C GLY A 226 8.43 -8.63 37.86
N LEU A 227 8.20 -8.77 36.54
CA LEU A 227 8.07 -10.07 35.89
C LEU A 227 9.46 -10.70 35.63
N PRO A 228 9.59 -12.03 35.78
CA PRO A 228 10.90 -12.69 35.68
C PRO A 228 11.40 -12.75 34.22
N GLU A 229 12.70 -12.57 34.03
CA GLU A 229 13.37 -12.73 32.71
C GLU A 229 13.09 -14.11 32.08
N SER A 230 12.94 -15.13 32.90
CA SER A 230 12.54 -16.49 32.47
C SER A 230 11.16 -16.53 31.81
N GLY A 231 10.34 -15.49 31.92
CA GLY A 231 9.01 -15.40 31.30
C GLY A 231 9.01 -14.80 29.89
N ILE A 232 10.13 -14.25 29.42
CA ILE A 232 10.21 -13.58 28.12
C ILE A 232 9.73 -14.50 26.99
N TYR A 233 10.03 -15.80 27.02
CA TYR A 233 9.60 -16.74 25.98
C TYR A 233 8.07 -16.88 25.84
N ARG A 234 7.27 -16.48 26.86
CA ARG A 234 5.80 -16.45 26.80
C ARG A 234 5.24 -15.11 26.33
N HIS A 235 6.03 -14.05 26.41
CA HIS A 235 5.59 -12.68 26.14
C HIS A 235 6.20 -12.07 24.90
N PHE A 236 7.17 -12.74 24.25
CA PHE A 236 7.83 -12.25 23.05
C PHE A 236 7.92 -13.34 21.98
N CYS A 237 7.60 -12.96 20.75
CA CYS A 237 7.89 -13.72 19.54
C CYS A 237 8.64 -12.84 18.55
N ALA A 238 9.24 -13.43 17.53
CA ALA A 238 9.95 -12.71 16.48
C ALA A 238 9.49 -13.15 15.09
N ILE A 239 9.53 -12.22 14.17
CA ILE A 239 9.43 -12.49 12.73
C ILE A 239 10.76 -12.08 12.13
N SER A 240 11.61 -13.06 11.84
CA SER A 240 13.00 -12.80 11.47
C SER A 240 13.62 -13.98 10.72
N SER A 241 14.67 -13.68 9.93
CA SER A 241 15.57 -14.70 9.36
C SER A 241 16.75 -15.03 10.30
N ASP A 242 17.03 -14.18 11.30
CA ASP A 242 18.14 -14.35 12.25
C ASP A 242 17.63 -14.94 13.58
N VAL A 243 17.50 -16.27 13.62
CA VAL A 243 17.05 -17.02 14.81
C VAL A 243 18.04 -16.87 15.98
N ALA A 244 19.34 -16.76 15.68
CA ALA A 244 20.37 -16.63 16.72
C ALA A 244 20.25 -15.27 17.44
N ALA A 245 20.06 -14.19 16.71
CA ALA A 245 19.88 -12.86 17.29
C ALA A 245 18.57 -12.79 18.11
N ALA A 246 17.47 -13.37 17.63
CA ALA A 246 16.22 -13.45 18.38
C ALA A 246 16.37 -14.26 19.68
N ARG A 247 17.11 -15.37 19.64
CA ARG A 247 17.42 -16.16 20.83
C ARG A 247 18.25 -15.38 21.84
N ASN A 248 19.23 -14.60 21.40
CA ASN A 248 20.03 -13.73 22.27
C ASN A 248 19.19 -12.64 22.97
N PHE A 249 18.11 -12.22 22.34
CA PHE A 249 17.11 -11.33 22.97
C PHE A 249 16.27 -12.05 24.04
N GLY A 250 16.22 -13.39 24.06
CA GLY A 250 15.45 -14.22 25.01
C GLY A 250 14.23 -14.89 24.37
N ILE A 251 14.04 -14.80 23.07
CA ILE A 251 12.91 -15.40 22.36
C ILE A 251 13.23 -16.89 22.10
N ALA A 252 12.29 -17.77 22.45
CA ALA A 252 12.42 -19.20 22.16
C ALA A 252 12.44 -19.45 20.65
N PRO A 253 13.28 -20.39 20.14
CA PRO A 253 13.34 -20.70 18.70
C PRO A 253 11.99 -21.05 18.09
N ASP A 254 11.10 -21.72 18.83
CA ASP A 254 9.76 -22.08 18.38
C ASP A 254 8.83 -20.86 18.20
N ASN A 255 9.16 -19.73 18.81
CA ASN A 255 8.46 -18.46 18.70
C ASN A 255 9.13 -17.52 17.67
N VAL A 256 10.06 -18.01 16.86
CA VAL A 256 10.66 -17.29 15.74
C VAL A 256 10.03 -17.79 14.44
N PHE A 257 9.35 -16.90 13.72
CA PHE A 257 8.70 -17.16 12.45
C PHE A 257 9.58 -16.65 11.31
N ALA A 258 9.80 -17.49 10.30
CA ALA A 258 10.74 -17.17 9.24
C ALA A 258 10.24 -16.08 8.29
N MET A 259 11.14 -15.18 7.89
CA MET A 259 10.98 -14.31 6.73
C MET A 259 11.77 -14.88 5.55
N PHE A 260 11.22 -14.73 4.35
CA PHE A 260 11.84 -15.24 3.13
C PHE A 260 12.57 -14.13 2.36
N ASP A 261 13.74 -14.45 1.82
CA ASP A 261 14.57 -13.48 1.10
C ASP A 261 13.97 -12.99 -0.22
N TRP A 262 13.10 -13.80 -0.81
CA TRP A 262 12.41 -13.53 -2.05
C TRP A 262 11.08 -12.77 -1.87
N VAL A 263 10.83 -12.21 -0.67
CA VAL A 263 9.70 -11.32 -0.40
C VAL A 263 10.20 -9.98 0.09
N GLY A 264 9.89 -8.92 -0.65
CA GLY A 264 10.14 -7.54 -0.23
C GLY A 264 9.20 -7.10 0.90
N GLY A 265 9.66 -6.21 1.79
CA GLY A 265 8.89 -5.78 2.97
C GLY A 265 7.47 -5.26 2.65
N ARG A 266 7.33 -4.38 1.64
CA ARG A 266 6.05 -3.80 1.24
C ARG A 266 5.07 -4.77 0.56
N TYR A 267 5.55 -5.98 0.22
CA TYR A 267 4.77 -7.10 -0.34
C TYR A 267 4.59 -8.25 0.67
N SER A 268 4.88 -8.04 1.96
CA SER A 268 5.12 -9.16 2.90
C SER A 268 3.94 -9.53 3.78
N VAL A 269 2.83 -8.81 3.77
CA VAL A 269 1.67 -9.06 4.64
C VAL A 269 1.10 -10.48 4.53
N TRP A 270 1.31 -11.12 3.38
CA TRP A 270 0.89 -12.49 3.07
C TRP A 270 1.72 -13.57 3.77
N SER A 271 2.90 -13.20 4.29
CA SER A 271 3.83 -14.07 5.02
C SER A 271 3.55 -14.07 6.53
N THR A 272 4.50 -14.55 7.31
CA THR A 272 4.50 -14.46 8.78
C THR A 272 4.47 -13.01 9.30
N ILE A 273 4.81 -12.01 8.48
CA ILE A 273 4.59 -10.58 8.78
C ILE A 273 3.10 -10.28 9.01
N GLY A 274 2.21 -11.07 8.44
CA GLY A 274 0.76 -11.00 8.69
C GLY A 274 0.33 -11.53 10.05
N LEU A 275 1.22 -11.96 10.94
CA LEU A 275 0.87 -12.48 12.26
C LEU A 275 -0.09 -11.59 13.05
N PRO A 276 0.07 -10.24 13.12
CA PRO A 276 -0.91 -9.38 13.79
C PRO A 276 -2.30 -9.43 13.12
N VAL A 277 -2.37 -9.66 11.80
CA VAL A 277 -3.65 -9.86 11.10
C VAL A 277 -4.25 -11.21 11.49
N MET A 278 -3.45 -12.29 11.52
CA MET A 278 -3.88 -13.63 11.95
C MET A 278 -4.45 -13.58 13.39
N VAL A 279 -3.77 -12.87 14.29
CA VAL A 279 -4.25 -12.66 15.68
C VAL A 279 -5.54 -11.85 15.70
N ALA A 280 -5.63 -10.80 14.90
CA ALA A 280 -6.79 -9.91 14.90
C ALA A 280 -8.07 -10.56 14.36
N VAL A 281 -7.99 -11.34 13.27
CA VAL A 281 -9.17 -11.84 12.55
C VAL A 281 -9.34 -13.37 12.60
N GLY A 282 -8.34 -14.10 13.07
CA GLY A 282 -8.34 -15.56 13.16
C GLY A 282 -7.91 -16.26 11.86
N THR A 283 -7.68 -17.55 11.96
CA THR A 283 -7.12 -18.41 10.93
C THR A 283 -7.94 -18.40 9.64
N ASP A 284 -9.25 -18.62 9.73
CA ASP A 284 -10.11 -18.76 8.54
C ASP A 284 -10.16 -17.46 7.74
N ARG A 285 -10.28 -16.32 8.43
CA ARG A 285 -10.33 -15.01 7.79
C ARG A 285 -9.01 -14.61 7.15
N PHE A 286 -7.88 -15.00 7.75
CA PHE A 286 -6.58 -14.80 7.11
C PHE A 286 -6.43 -15.66 5.85
N ARG A 287 -6.91 -16.91 5.87
CA ARG A 287 -6.95 -17.76 4.66
C ARG A 287 -7.87 -17.22 3.58
N GLU A 288 -9.01 -16.62 3.94
CA GLU A 288 -9.87 -15.89 2.99
C GLU A 288 -9.16 -14.70 2.35
N LEU A 289 -8.34 -13.95 3.12
CA LEU A 289 -7.52 -12.85 2.60
C LEU A 289 -6.51 -13.35 1.56
N LEU A 290 -5.80 -14.44 1.85
CA LEU A 290 -4.90 -15.10 0.90
C LEU A 290 -5.63 -15.59 -0.35
N ALA A 291 -6.79 -16.22 -0.19
CA ALA A 291 -7.60 -16.73 -1.30
C ALA A 291 -8.11 -15.59 -2.21
N GLY A 292 -8.47 -14.44 -1.65
CA GLY A 292 -8.83 -13.26 -2.43
C GLY A 292 -7.67 -12.74 -3.26
N ALA A 293 -6.50 -12.62 -2.65
CA ALA A 293 -5.30 -12.20 -3.35
C ALA A 293 -4.89 -13.21 -4.46
N HIS A 294 -4.99 -14.52 -4.19
CA HIS A 294 -4.74 -15.55 -5.19
C HIS A 294 -5.74 -15.51 -6.36
N ALA A 295 -7.00 -15.18 -6.11
CA ALA A 295 -7.97 -14.98 -7.18
C ALA A 295 -7.57 -13.83 -8.13
N MET A 296 -7.04 -12.74 -7.57
CA MET A 296 -6.48 -11.64 -8.37
C MET A 296 -5.19 -12.04 -9.09
N ASP A 297 -4.31 -12.85 -8.47
CA ASP A 297 -3.12 -13.40 -9.13
C ASP A 297 -3.51 -14.23 -10.36
N THR A 298 -4.50 -15.12 -10.21
CA THR A 298 -5.02 -15.94 -11.30
C THR A 298 -5.56 -15.07 -12.45
N HIS A 299 -6.35 -14.05 -12.11
CA HIS A 299 -6.84 -13.08 -13.07
C HIS A 299 -5.68 -12.34 -13.77
N PHE A 300 -4.69 -11.90 -13.03
CA PHE A 300 -3.53 -11.18 -13.56
C PHE A 300 -2.72 -12.02 -14.55
N PHE A 301 -2.42 -13.25 -14.22
CA PHE A 301 -1.58 -14.11 -15.06
C PHE A 301 -2.31 -14.73 -16.26
N GLN A 302 -3.65 -14.84 -16.22
CA GLN A 302 -4.41 -15.59 -17.24
C GLN A 302 -5.29 -14.71 -18.14
N THR A 303 -5.57 -13.46 -17.75
CA THR A 303 -6.48 -12.59 -18.50
C THR A 303 -5.72 -11.73 -19.53
N PRO A 304 -6.20 -11.60 -20.78
CA PRO A 304 -5.61 -10.70 -21.76
C PRO A 304 -5.54 -9.24 -21.26
N TYR A 305 -4.50 -8.50 -21.62
CA TYR A 305 -4.21 -7.15 -21.11
C TYR A 305 -5.40 -6.20 -21.18
N ARG A 306 -6.18 -6.22 -22.27
CA ARG A 306 -7.35 -5.35 -22.48
C ARG A 306 -8.46 -5.56 -21.45
N ARG A 307 -8.48 -6.68 -20.74
CA ARG A 307 -9.49 -7.05 -19.74
C ARG A 307 -8.88 -7.34 -18.35
N ASN A 308 -7.59 -7.16 -18.22
CA ASN A 308 -6.82 -7.47 -17.04
C ASN A 308 -6.82 -6.25 -16.10
N ILE A 309 -7.50 -6.36 -14.97
CA ILE A 309 -7.70 -5.24 -14.03
C ILE A 309 -6.37 -4.59 -13.62
N PRO A 310 -5.38 -5.31 -13.05
CA PRO A 310 -4.09 -4.71 -12.69
C PRO A 310 -3.35 -4.07 -13.87
N VAL A 311 -3.38 -4.70 -15.04
CA VAL A 311 -2.72 -4.17 -16.25
C VAL A 311 -3.41 -2.88 -16.69
N LEU A 312 -4.74 -2.84 -16.74
CA LEU A 312 -5.49 -1.62 -17.07
C LEU A 312 -5.21 -0.50 -16.07
N MET A 313 -5.19 -0.79 -14.75
CA MET A 313 -4.82 0.18 -13.73
C MET A 313 -3.42 0.77 -13.97
N ALA A 314 -2.45 -0.08 -14.31
CA ALA A 314 -1.08 0.36 -14.60
C ALA A 314 -1.00 1.20 -15.89
N LEU A 315 -1.64 0.75 -16.95
CA LEU A 315 -1.64 1.47 -18.24
C LEU A 315 -2.30 2.84 -18.14
N ILE A 316 -3.39 2.95 -17.40
CA ILE A 316 -4.06 4.22 -17.11
C ILE A 316 -3.13 5.13 -16.28
N SER A 317 -2.45 4.60 -15.27
CA SER A 317 -1.47 5.36 -14.49
C SER A 317 -0.30 5.84 -15.36
N ILE A 318 0.24 5.01 -16.26
CA ILE A 318 1.28 5.38 -17.23
C ILE A 318 0.77 6.47 -18.19
N TRP A 319 -0.48 6.36 -18.68
CA TRP A 319 -1.10 7.37 -19.52
C TRP A 319 -1.08 8.75 -18.85
N TYR A 320 -1.46 8.81 -17.58
CA TYR A 320 -1.44 10.09 -16.86
C TYR A 320 -0.04 10.57 -16.51
N ASN A 321 0.82 9.71 -16.00
CA ASN A 321 2.18 10.07 -15.57
C ASN A 321 3.04 10.53 -16.76
N ASN A 322 3.05 9.76 -17.85
CA ASN A 322 4.00 9.97 -18.94
C ASN A 322 3.44 10.85 -20.07
N PHE A 323 2.15 10.74 -20.38
CA PHE A 323 1.57 11.42 -21.54
C PHE A 323 0.65 12.59 -21.17
N GLN A 324 -0.04 12.54 -20.04
CA GLN A 324 -0.89 13.64 -19.57
C GLN A 324 -0.21 14.55 -18.53
N HIS A 325 1.05 14.28 -18.20
CA HIS A 325 1.90 15.06 -17.28
C HIS A 325 1.29 15.28 -15.89
N ALA A 326 0.65 14.23 -15.33
CA ALA A 326 0.22 14.24 -13.96
C ALA A 326 1.40 13.95 -13.03
N ASP A 327 1.64 14.81 -12.04
CA ASP A 327 2.74 14.64 -11.08
C ASP A 327 2.46 13.57 -10.01
N GLY A 328 1.21 13.12 -9.89
CA GLY A 328 0.80 12.13 -8.90
C GLY A 328 -0.65 11.73 -9.06
N GLN A 329 -1.13 10.92 -8.12
CA GLN A 329 -2.49 10.42 -8.03
C GLN A 329 -2.96 10.39 -6.59
N THR A 330 -4.28 10.42 -6.38
CA THR A 330 -4.85 10.29 -5.04
C THR A 330 -5.71 9.03 -4.93
N ALA A 331 -5.58 8.32 -3.81
CA ALA A 331 -6.46 7.20 -3.45
C ALA A 331 -7.41 7.63 -2.33
N VAL A 332 -8.71 7.56 -2.59
CA VAL A 332 -9.75 8.07 -1.70
C VAL A 332 -10.69 6.93 -1.30
N PRO A 333 -10.40 6.22 -0.21
CA PRO A 333 -11.32 5.21 0.31
C PRO A 333 -12.51 5.89 1.00
N TYR A 334 -13.72 5.67 0.49
CA TYR A 334 -14.97 6.07 1.15
C TYR A 334 -15.39 5.04 2.21
N SER A 335 -14.48 4.80 3.13
CA SER A 335 -14.63 3.87 4.25
C SER A 335 -13.62 4.18 5.34
N HIS A 336 -14.09 4.45 6.56
CA HIS A 336 -13.21 4.68 7.70
C HIS A 336 -12.28 3.48 7.98
N ASN A 337 -12.77 2.26 7.75
CA ASN A 337 -11.96 1.06 7.93
C ASN A 337 -10.75 1.01 6.96
N LEU A 338 -10.87 1.62 5.78
CA LEU A 338 -9.80 1.67 4.78
C LEU A 338 -8.91 2.94 4.88
N ARG A 339 -9.02 3.75 5.94
CA ARG A 339 -8.26 5.01 6.08
C ARG A 339 -6.74 4.86 6.03
N HIS A 340 -6.21 3.68 6.31
CA HIS A 340 -4.78 3.38 6.21
C HIS A 340 -4.34 2.87 4.81
N LEU A 341 -5.28 2.65 3.89
CA LEU A 341 -4.96 2.21 2.53
C LEU A 341 -4.05 3.21 1.79
N PRO A 342 -4.29 4.54 1.84
CA PRO A 342 -3.39 5.50 1.20
C PRO A 342 -1.95 5.43 1.73
N SER A 343 -1.76 5.26 3.04
CA SER A 343 -0.41 5.16 3.63
C SER A 343 0.32 3.89 3.18
N TRP A 344 -0.38 2.77 3.05
CA TRP A 344 0.19 1.55 2.48
C TRP A 344 0.55 1.72 1.00
N LEU A 345 -0.32 2.37 0.20
CA LEU A 345 -0.06 2.68 -1.20
C LEU A 345 1.12 3.64 -1.38
N ASN A 346 1.32 4.61 -0.48
CA ASN A 346 2.48 5.49 -0.52
C ASN A 346 3.78 4.68 -0.56
N GLN A 347 3.93 3.71 0.33
CA GLN A 347 5.12 2.86 0.34
C GLN A 347 5.15 1.93 -0.87
N LEU A 348 4.04 1.26 -1.19
CA LEU A 348 3.97 0.32 -2.30
C LEU A 348 4.41 0.98 -3.60
N ASP A 349 3.88 2.13 -3.95
CA ASP A 349 4.15 2.80 -5.22
C ASP A 349 5.46 3.60 -5.20
N MET A 350 5.63 4.52 -4.25
CA MET A 350 6.74 5.48 -4.32
C MET A 350 8.09 4.80 -4.04
N GLU A 351 8.15 3.82 -3.14
CA GLU A 351 9.38 3.06 -2.89
C GLU A 351 9.71 2.09 -4.04
N SER A 352 8.69 1.53 -4.71
CA SER A 352 8.89 0.63 -5.84
C SER A 352 9.23 1.38 -7.13
N LEU A 353 8.54 2.48 -7.41
CA LEU A 353 8.55 3.13 -8.72
C LEU A 353 9.38 4.43 -8.75
N GLY A 354 9.74 4.98 -7.61
CA GLY A 354 10.58 6.18 -7.51
C GLY A 354 12.04 5.87 -7.86
N LYS A 355 12.31 5.52 -9.11
CA LYS A 355 13.63 5.08 -9.61
C LYS A 355 14.09 5.95 -10.77
N ASN A 356 15.36 6.35 -10.78
CA ASN A 356 16.01 7.09 -11.86
C ASN A 356 16.91 6.22 -12.73
N ARG A 357 16.94 4.90 -12.47
CA ARG A 357 17.74 3.91 -13.19
C ARG A 357 16.88 2.75 -13.64
N THR A 358 17.17 2.25 -14.82
CA THR A 358 16.64 0.97 -15.30
C THR A 358 17.21 -0.18 -14.47
N ALA A 359 16.60 -1.36 -14.56
CA ALA A 359 17.04 -2.56 -13.83
C ALA A 359 18.49 -2.98 -14.18
N ASP A 360 18.99 -2.60 -15.37
CA ASP A 360 20.37 -2.81 -15.83
C ASP A 360 21.29 -1.59 -15.56
N GLY A 361 20.85 -0.59 -14.79
CA GLY A 361 21.66 0.53 -14.28
C GLY A 361 21.77 1.75 -15.18
N ARG A 362 21.14 1.77 -16.35
CA ARG A 362 21.14 2.94 -17.25
C ARG A 362 20.19 4.03 -16.73
N PRO A 363 20.39 5.33 -17.05
CA PRO A 363 19.41 6.36 -16.78
C PRO A 363 18.07 6.05 -17.43
N VAL A 364 16.96 6.29 -16.72
CA VAL A 364 15.61 6.15 -17.29
C VAL A 364 15.33 7.35 -18.21
N PRO A 365 14.83 7.15 -19.44
CA PRO A 365 14.62 8.23 -20.41
C PRO A 365 13.30 9.00 -20.22
N HIS A 366 12.46 8.60 -19.26
CA HIS A 366 11.13 9.17 -18.99
C HIS A 366 10.90 9.30 -17.48
N THR A 367 9.82 9.97 -17.09
CA THR A 367 9.43 10.06 -15.68
C THR A 367 8.93 8.71 -15.16
N THR A 368 9.27 8.39 -13.93
CA THR A 368 8.82 7.19 -13.21
C THR A 368 8.26 7.60 -11.85
N GLY A 369 7.34 6.83 -11.31
CA GLY A 369 6.83 6.98 -9.95
C GLY A 369 6.22 8.35 -9.65
N GLY A 370 4.92 8.50 -9.77
CA GLY A 370 4.21 9.69 -9.34
C GLY A 370 4.06 9.76 -7.81
N ILE A 371 3.74 10.94 -7.30
CA ILE A 371 3.37 11.13 -5.90
C ILE A 371 2.02 10.44 -5.65
N VAL A 372 1.98 9.54 -4.67
CA VAL A 372 0.73 8.93 -4.21
C VAL A 372 0.37 9.52 -2.86
N PHE A 373 -0.85 10.04 -2.73
CA PHE A 373 -1.39 10.53 -1.48
C PHE A 373 -2.87 10.15 -1.36
N GLY A 374 -3.47 10.41 -0.24
CA GLY A 374 -4.89 10.17 -0.05
C GLY A 374 -5.30 10.25 1.40
N GLU A 375 -6.61 10.33 1.58
CA GLU A 375 -7.28 10.34 2.87
C GLU A 375 -8.68 9.77 2.68
N GLU A 376 -9.33 9.37 3.78
CA GLU A 376 -10.68 8.85 3.70
C GLU A 376 -11.72 9.90 3.25
N GLY A 377 -12.59 9.53 2.34
CA GLY A 377 -13.83 10.24 2.08
C GLY A 377 -14.86 9.96 3.21
N VAL A 378 -15.57 10.94 3.72
CA VAL A 378 -15.88 12.27 3.17
C VAL A 378 -14.89 13.38 3.63
N ASN A 379 -14.04 13.10 4.63
CA ASN A 379 -13.14 14.08 5.23
C ASN A 379 -12.26 14.81 4.19
N CYS A 380 -11.65 14.09 3.29
CA CYS A 380 -10.76 14.65 2.27
C CYS A 380 -11.42 15.66 1.33
N GLN A 381 -12.76 15.61 1.17
CA GLN A 381 -13.51 16.63 0.41
C GLN A 381 -13.33 18.04 1.01
N HIS A 382 -13.16 18.10 2.33
CA HIS A 382 -12.97 19.34 3.08
C HIS A 382 -11.48 19.72 3.25
N ALA A 383 -10.56 18.88 2.74
CA ALA A 383 -9.12 19.11 2.81
C ALA A 383 -8.53 19.56 1.46
N TYR A 384 -8.59 18.72 0.43
CA TYR A 384 -7.88 18.99 -0.83
C TYR A 384 -8.74 18.87 -2.11
N PHE A 385 -10.04 18.66 -2.04
CA PHE A 385 -10.89 18.59 -3.23
C PHE A 385 -11.01 19.93 -3.96
N GLN A 386 -10.79 21.05 -3.28
CA GLN A 386 -10.62 22.35 -3.95
C GLN A 386 -9.53 22.26 -5.02
N LEU A 387 -8.39 21.65 -4.73
CA LEU A 387 -7.31 21.42 -5.69
C LEU A 387 -7.74 20.49 -6.83
N LEU A 388 -8.46 19.40 -6.51
CA LEU A 388 -8.90 18.44 -7.52
C LEU A 388 -9.89 19.05 -8.52
N HIS A 389 -10.84 19.87 -8.04
CA HIS A 389 -11.87 20.48 -8.87
C HIS A 389 -11.39 21.71 -9.65
N GLN A 390 -10.76 22.68 -8.99
CA GLN A 390 -10.45 23.98 -9.54
C GLN A 390 -8.95 24.29 -9.61
N GLY A 391 -8.07 23.39 -9.12
CA GLY A 391 -6.63 23.57 -9.21
C GLY A 391 -6.11 23.45 -10.64
N THR A 392 -4.89 23.93 -10.85
CA THR A 392 -4.20 23.91 -12.15
C THR A 392 -3.50 22.57 -12.43
N ARG A 393 -3.38 21.70 -11.43
CA ARG A 393 -2.74 20.37 -11.54
C ARG A 393 -3.74 19.31 -11.99
N LEU A 394 -3.31 18.40 -12.85
CA LEU A 394 -4.07 17.19 -13.18
C LEU A 394 -3.70 16.09 -12.16
N ILE A 395 -4.69 15.63 -11.41
CA ILE A 395 -4.50 14.60 -10.38
C ILE A 395 -5.56 13.52 -10.59
N PRO A 396 -5.22 12.38 -11.19
CA PRO A 396 -6.12 11.22 -11.26
C PRO A 396 -6.50 10.74 -9.87
N CYS A 397 -7.75 10.27 -9.73
CA CYS A 397 -8.32 9.87 -8.46
C CYS A 397 -8.82 8.42 -8.51
N ASP A 398 -8.41 7.58 -7.55
CA ASP A 398 -9.00 6.27 -7.31
C ASP A 398 -10.02 6.38 -6.17
N PHE A 399 -11.31 6.21 -6.46
CA PHE A 399 -12.37 6.09 -5.47
C PHE A 399 -12.56 4.64 -5.08
N ILE A 400 -12.32 4.28 -3.82
CA ILE A 400 -12.48 2.91 -3.30
C ILE A 400 -13.73 2.89 -2.42
N VAL A 401 -14.78 2.18 -2.84
CA VAL A 401 -16.11 2.29 -2.23
C VAL A 401 -16.68 0.91 -1.91
N PRO A 402 -16.81 0.53 -0.64
CA PRO A 402 -17.56 -0.66 -0.25
C PRO A 402 -19.07 -0.46 -0.48
N MET A 403 -19.75 -1.46 -1.03
CA MET A 403 -21.18 -1.41 -1.33
C MET A 403 -22.07 -1.79 -0.15
N THR A 404 -21.49 -2.39 0.90
CA THR A 404 -22.20 -2.76 2.12
C THR A 404 -21.46 -2.30 3.36
N THR A 405 -22.18 -2.16 4.48
CA THR A 405 -21.63 -1.85 5.79
C THR A 405 -21.73 -3.04 6.73
N ALA A 406 -20.67 -3.32 7.49
CA ALA A 406 -20.67 -4.33 8.54
C ALA A 406 -21.30 -3.85 9.86
N TYR A 407 -21.62 -2.56 10.00
CA TYR A 407 -22.08 -1.94 11.25
C TYR A 407 -23.59 -1.63 11.28
N GLY A 408 -24.31 -1.90 10.19
CA GLY A 408 -25.76 -1.78 10.12
C GLY A 408 -26.34 -0.35 10.07
N ILE A 409 -25.50 0.70 9.99
CA ILE A 409 -25.98 2.09 9.94
C ILE A 409 -26.17 2.52 8.47
N ASN A 410 -27.22 2.00 7.84
CA ASN A 410 -27.45 2.11 6.41
C ASN A 410 -27.62 3.55 5.88
N ARG A 411 -28.16 4.48 6.69
CA ARG A 411 -28.33 5.88 6.27
C ARG A 411 -26.98 6.57 6.08
N GLN A 412 -26.06 6.41 7.02
CA GLN A 412 -24.71 6.97 6.91
C GLN A 412 -23.95 6.34 5.77
N HIS A 413 -24.04 5.01 5.61
CA HIS A 413 -23.40 4.30 4.52
C HIS A 413 -23.88 4.81 3.15
N ARG A 414 -25.21 4.92 2.93
CA ARG A 414 -25.76 5.47 1.68
C ARG A 414 -25.30 6.90 1.41
N PHE A 415 -25.22 7.74 2.44
CA PHE A 415 -24.71 9.10 2.31
C PHE A 415 -23.24 9.10 1.84
N THR A 416 -22.40 8.25 2.43
CA THR A 416 -20.98 8.10 2.05
C THR A 416 -20.84 7.63 0.61
N VAL A 417 -21.58 6.60 0.19
CA VAL A 417 -21.59 6.10 -1.19
C VAL A 417 -22.06 7.17 -2.19
N ALA A 418 -23.16 7.88 -1.86
CA ALA A 418 -23.69 8.95 -2.70
C ALA A 418 -22.65 10.08 -2.89
N ASN A 419 -21.88 10.44 -1.85
CA ASN A 419 -20.81 11.41 -1.96
C ASN A 419 -19.69 10.94 -2.90
N ALA A 420 -19.27 9.68 -2.80
CA ALA A 420 -18.24 9.13 -3.70
C ALA A 420 -18.67 9.26 -5.18
N PHE A 421 -19.89 8.85 -5.49
CA PHE A 421 -20.41 8.90 -6.85
C PHE A 421 -20.60 10.35 -7.34
N ALA A 422 -21.10 11.23 -6.48
CA ALA A 422 -21.27 12.66 -6.80
C ALA A 422 -19.93 13.33 -7.08
N GLN A 423 -18.87 13.03 -6.31
CA GLN A 423 -17.55 13.59 -6.55
C GLN A 423 -16.94 13.10 -7.87
N ALA A 424 -17.07 11.80 -8.16
CA ALA A 424 -16.61 11.24 -9.43
C ALA A 424 -17.34 11.87 -10.64
N GLU A 425 -18.65 12.10 -10.54
CA GLU A 425 -19.44 12.76 -11.56
C GLU A 425 -19.06 14.25 -11.70
N ALA A 426 -18.95 14.98 -10.60
CA ALA A 426 -18.60 16.40 -10.60
C ALA A 426 -17.20 16.66 -11.17
N LEU A 427 -16.21 15.83 -10.82
CA LEU A 427 -14.85 15.88 -11.39
C LEU A 427 -14.86 15.66 -12.91
N MET A 428 -15.63 14.69 -13.39
CA MET A 428 -15.77 14.39 -14.81
C MET A 428 -16.47 15.50 -15.57
N LYS A 429 -17.65 15.93 -15.06
CA LYS A 429 -18.57 16.81 -15.77
C LYS A 429 -18.17 18.29 -15.69
N GLY A 430 -17.78 18.74 -14.48
CA GLY A 430 -17.59 20.15 -14.19
C GLY A 430 -18.91 20.95 -14.25
N LYS A 431 -18.79 22.27 -14.23
CA LYS A 431 -19.89 23.24 -14.39
C LYS A 431 -19.37 24.43 -15.17
N THR A 432 -19.96 24.71 -16.34
CA THR A 432 -19.52 25.79 -17.21
C THR A 432 -19.90 27.17 -16.66
N LEU A 433 -19.21 28.21 -17.14
CA LEU A 433 -19.51 29.60 -16.78
C LEU A 433 -20.95 29.99 -17.14
N GLU A 434 -21.50 29.46 -18.23
CA GLU A 434 -22.87 29.68 -18.65
C GLU A 434 -23.87 29.05 -17.68
N GLU A 435 -23.63 27.79 -17.28
CA GLU A 435 -24.43 27.08 -16.28
C GLU A 435 -24.41 27.82 -14.92
N VAL A 436 -23.25 28.36 -14.53
CA VAL A 436 -23.12 29.13 -13.29
C VAL A 436 -23.86 30.47 -13.38
N ARG A 437 -23.77 31.19 -14.51
CA ARG A 437 -24.51 32.43 -14.71
C ARG A 437 -26.02 32.21 -14.66
N ALA A 438 -26.49 31.10 -15.22
CA ALA A 438 -27.92 30.74 -15.16
C ALA A 438 -28.37 30.45 -13.71
N GLU A 439 -27.52 29.74 -12.90
CA GLU A 439 -27.82 29.51 -11.47
C GLU A 439 -27.85 30.82 -10.65
N LEU A 440 -27.06 31.81 -11.04
CA LEU A 440 -26.96 33.10 -10.35
C LEU A 440 -27.89 34.16 -10.95
N ALA A 441 -28.86 33.79 -11.80
CA ALA A 441 -29.72 34.72 -12.55
C ALA A 441 -30.49 35.70 -11.64
N ASP A 442 -30.82 35.30 -10.43
CA ASP A 442 -31.55 36.13 -9.45
C ASP A 442 -30.68 37.17 -8.73
N LEU A 443 -29.36 37.12 -8.91
CA LEU A 443 -28.44 38.11 -8.35
C LEU A 443 -28.33 39.35 -9.26
N PRO A 444 -28.03 40.55 -8.70
CA PRO A 444 -27.65 41.72 -9.48
C PRO A 444 -26.51 41.40 -10.45
N GLU A 445 -26.55 41.94 -11.65
CA GLU A 445 -25.59 41.63 -12.72
C GLU A 445 -24.13 41.79 -12.27
N ALA A 446 -23.78 42.87 -11.58
CA ALA A 446 -22.43 43.13 -11.09
C ALA A 446 -21.95 42.03 -10.09
N GLU A 447 -22.86 41.52 -9.25
CA GLU A 447 -22.54 40.46 -8.31
C GLU A 447 -22.44 39.10 -9.02
N ARG A 448 -23.34 38.83 -9.96
CA ARG A 448 -23.30 37.62 -10.78
C ARG A 448 -21.98 37.50 -11.55
N GLU A 449 -21.57 38.58 -12.26
CA GLU A 449 -20.32 38.56 -13.03
C GLU A 449 -19.07 38.50 -12.14
N ARG A 450 -19.12 39.00 -10.93
CA ARG A 450 -18.03 38.84 -9.95
C ARG A 450 -17.92 37.42 -9.42
N LEU A 451 -19.04 36.73 -9.19
CA LEU A 451 -19.08 35.42 -8.58
C LEU A 451 -18.97 34.26 -9.58
N ALA A 452 -19.53 34.43 -10.79
CA ALA A 452 -19.62 33.33 -11.74
C ALA A 452 -18.25 32.68 -12.08
N PRO A 453 -17.17 33.44 -12.36
CA PRO A 453 -15.87 32.82 -12.60
C PRO A 453 -15.31 32.04 -11.41
N GLN A 454 -15.67 32.40 -10.17
CA GLN A 454 -15.22 31.70 -8.95
C GLN A 454 -15.97 30.38 -8.73
N LYS A 455 -17.13 30.21 -9.34
CA LYS A 455 -18.00 29.05 -9.20
C LYS A 455 -17.96 28.13 -10.42
N GLU A 456 -17.15 28.45 -11.41
CA GLU A 456 -16.89 27.59 -12.56
C GLU A 456 -16.06 26.39 -12.13
N PHE A 457 -16.42 25.20 -12.62
CA PHE A 457 -15.67 23.97 -12.44
C PHE A 457 -15.24 23.47 -13.82
N PRO A 458 -13.93 23.42 -14.12
CA PRO A 458 -13.48 23.02 -15.45
C PRO A 458 -13.92 21.61 -15.85
N GLY A 459 -14.12 20.71 -14.89
CA GLY A 459 -14.39 19.32 -15.20
C GLY A 459 -13.20 18.62 -15.85
N ASN A 460 -13.47 17.57 -16.62
CA ASN A 460 -12.44 16.80 -17.34
C ASN A 460 -11.34 16.26 -16.41
N ARG A 461 -11.69 16.02 -15.15
CA ARG A 461 -10.80 15.47 -14.13
C ARG A 461 -11.00 13.96 -14.05
N PRO A 462 -9.94 13.17 -14.27
CA PRO A 462 -10.08 11.73 -14.37
C PRO A 462 -10.24 11.04 -13.02
N SER A 463 -11.02 9.97 -13.02
CA SER A 463 -11.11 9.07 -11.88
C SER A 463 -11.40 7.63 -12.28
N ASN A 464 -10.92 6.71 -11.44
CA ASN A 464 -11.36 5.33 -11.40
C ASN A 464 -12.32 5.13 -10.22
N SER A 465 -13.20 4.14 -10.31
CA SER A 465 -14.01 3.67 -9.18
C SER A 465 -13.75 2.18 -8.96
N LEU A 466 -13.23 1.83 -7.79
CA LEU A 466 -13.06 0.44 -7.35
C LEU A 466 -14.15 0.14 -6.32
N LEU A 467 -15.20 -0.56 -6.76
CA LEU A 467 -16.31 -0.92 -5.90
C LEU A 467 -16.09 -2.32 -5.33
N LEU A 468 -16.19 -2.45 -4.02
CA LEU A 468 -16.11 -3.73 -3.32
C LEU A 468 -17.50 -4.12 -2.85
N SER A 469 -17.94 -5.34 -3.11
CA SER A 469 -19.24 -5.81 -2.59
C SER A 469 -19.33 -5.71 -1.07
N ALA A 470 -18.20 -5.89 -0.37
CA ALA A 470 -18.02 -5.65 1.07
C ALA A 470 -16.53 -5.38 1.38
N THR A 471 -16.25 -4.77 2.54
CA THR A 471 -14.90 -4.77 3.12
C THR A 471 -14.73 -6.05 3.94
N ASP A 472 -14.52 -7.16 3.26
CA ASP A 472 -14.23 -8.46 3.86
C ASP A 472 -12.80 -8.93 3.52
N PRO A 473 -12.30 -10.00 4.17
CA PRO A 473 -10.94 -10.47 3.94
C PRO A 473 -10.66 -10.79 2.47
N ARG A 474 -11.61 -11.45 1.77
CA ARG A 474 -11.42 -11.87 0.38
C ARG A 474 -11.30 -10.67 -0.56
N ARG A 475 -12.21 -9.67 -0.47
CA ARG A 475 -12.18 -8.47 -1.34
C ARG A 475 -11.02 -7.57 -1.00
N LEU A 476 -10.63 -7.48 0.28
CA LEU A 476 -9.42 -6.76 0.67
C LEU A 476 -8.17 -7.41 0.06
N GLY A 477 -8.06 -8.74 0.10
CA GLY A 477 -6.96 -9.47 -0.53
C GLY A 477 -6.88 -9.20 -2.04
N MET A 478 -8.02 -9.24 -2.73
CA MET A 478 -8.09 -8.92 -4.16
C MET A 478 -7.65 -7.48 -4.46
N LEU A 479 -8.12 -6.50 -3.69
CA LEU A 479 -7.77 -5.09 -3.87
C LEU A 479 -6.26 -4.86 -3.70
N MET A 480 -5.69 -5.41 -2.64
CA MET A 480 -4.26 -5.28 -2.37
C MET A 480 -3.41 -5.92 -3.47
N ALA A 481 -3.75 -7.14 -3.90
CA ALA A 481 -3.05 -7.82 -4.98
C ALA A 481 -3.17 -7.07 -6.32
N ALA A 482 -4.32 -6.44 -6.59
CA ALA A 482 -4.50 -5.60 -7.77
C ALA A 482 -3.50 -4.43 -7.79
N TYR A 483 -3.31 -3.74 -6.67
CA TYR A 483 -2.33 -2.66 -6.55
C TYR A 483 -0.87 -3.17 -6.61
N GLU A 484 -0.56 -4.30 -5.99
CA GLU A 484 0.78 -4.92 -6.10
C GLU A 484 1.12 -5.23 -7.56
N HIS A 485 0.20 -5.84 -8.30
CA HIS A 485 0.41 -6.14 -9.72
C HIS A 485 0.43 -4.88 -10.58
N ARG A 486 -0.39 -3.86 -10.30
CA ARG A 486 -0.30 -2.55 -10.96
C ARG A 486 1.11 -1.98 -10.86
N THR A 487 1.67 -1.96 -9.66
CA THR A 487 3.02 -1.47 -9.38
C THR A 487 4.08 -2.30 -10.14
N PHE A 488 3.94 -3.62 -10.15
CA PHE A 488 4.81 -4.50 -10.93
C PHE A 488 4.75 -4.20 -12.43
N VAL A 489 3.56 -4.07 -13.01
CA VAL A 489 3.36 -3.78 -14.44
C VAL A 489 3.99 -2.43 -14.83
N GLN A 490 3.79 -1.39 -14.02
CA GLN A 490 4.44 -0.10 -14.25
C GLN A 490 5.97 -0.22 -14.23
N GLY A 491 6.52 -0.94 -13.25
CA GLY A 491 7.95 -1.21 -13.17
C GLY A 491 8.49 -1.94 -14.40
N ALA A 492 7.78 -2.96 -14.86
CA ALA A 492 8.14 -3.75 -16.03
C ALA A 492 8.13 -2.92 -17.32
N ILE A 493 7.09 -2.09 -17.52
CA ILE A 493 6.97 -1.22 -18.72
C ILE A 493 8.04 -0.14 -18.71
N TRP A 494 8.34 0.46 -17.57
CA TRP A 494 9.41 1.46 -17.44
C TRP A 494 10.83 0.85 -17.43
N GLY A 495 10.94 -0.47 -17.35
CA GLY A 495 12.23 -1.17 -17.33
C GLY A 495 13.02 -0.93 -16.04
N ILE A 496 12.37 -0.60 -14.93
CA ILE A 496 12.98 -0.37 -13.62
C ILE A 496 12.84 -1.59 -12.70
N ASN A 497 13.59 -1.63 -11.59
CA ASN A 497 13.44 -2.66 -10.56
C ASN A 497 12.47 -2.19 -9.45
N PRO A 498 11.22 -2.69 -9.38
CA PRO A 498 10.26 -2.26 -8.36
C PRO A 498 10.42 -2.98 -7.01
N PHE A 499 11.46 -3.78 -6.80
CA PHE A 499 11.58 -4.68 -5.65
C PHE A 499 12.72 -4.34 -4.69
N ASP A 500 13.63 -3.44 -5.05
CA ASP A 500 14.68 -2.90 -4.20
C ASP A 500 14.32 -1.49 -3.66
N GLN A 501 15.19 -0.92 -2.80
CA GLN A 501 15.00 0.39 -2.15
C GLN A 501 16.31 1.08 -1.79
N TRP A 502 17.29 1.10 -2.67
CA TRP A 502 18.63 1.68 -2.42
C TRP A 502 18.60 3.15 -1.97
N GLY A 503 17.59 3.92 -2.41
CA GLY A 503 17.42 5.33 -2.08
C GLY A 503 17.23 5.63 -0.58
N VAL A 504 16.92 4.63 0.24
CA VAL A 504 16.74 4.82 1.70
C VAL A 504 17.98 4.46 2.51
N GLU A 505 19.06 3.97 1.89
CA GLU A 505 20.23 3.48 2.64
C GLU A 505 21.18 4.61 3.05
N TYR A 506 21.44 5.59 2.19
CA TYR A 506 22.39 6.66 2.47
C TYR A 506 22.04 7.51 3.69
N GLY A 507 20.75 7.83 3.88
CA GLY A 507 20.30 8.54 5.07
C GLY A 507 20.55 7.77 6.37
N LYS A 508 20.41 6.44 6.34
CA LYS A 508 20.72 5.59 7.51
C LYS A 508 22.21 5.55 7.83
N GLU A 509 23.07 5.56 6.81
CA GLU A 509 24.52 5.64 6.99
C GLU A 509 24.92 6.94 7.66
N LEU A 510 24.38 8.08 7.20
CA LEU A 510 24.61 9.38 7.83
C LEU A 510 24.09 9.43 9.26
N ALA A 511 22.90 8.88 9.53
CA ALA A 511 22.33 8.85 10.88
C ALA A 511 23.22 8.13 11.89
N LYS A 512 23.88 7.02 11.51
CA LYS A 512 24.84 6.30 12.38
C LYS A 512 26.05 7.14 12.74
N THR A 513 26.46 8.09 11.89
CA THR A 513 27.56 9.02 12.15
C THR A 513 27.08 10.17 13.02
N ILE A 514 25.92 10.73 12.74
CA ILE A 514 25.36 11.89 13.42
C ILE A 514 24.91 11.55 14.86
N GLU A 515 24.29 10.38 15.09
CA GLU A 515 23.75 10.01 16.39
C GLU A 515 24.76 10.17 17.56
N PRO A 516 25.99 9.61 17.51
CA PRO A 516 26.97 9.84 18.57
C PRO A 516 27.46 11.29 18.64
N GLU A 517 27.40 12.02 17.53
CA GLU A 517 27.76 13.43 17.48
C GLU A 517 26.72 14.37 18.12
N LEU A 518 25.52 13.90 18.40
CA LEU A 518 24.54 14.64 19.17
C LEU A 518 24.98 14.82 20.64
N ASP A 519 25.75 13.88 21.17
CA ASP A 519 26.24 13.94 22.55
C ASP A 519 27.61 14.60 22.65
N ARG A 520 28.55 14.28 21.75
CA ARG A 520 29.98 14.70 21.87
C ARG A 520 30.69 14.67 20.52
N GLY A 521 31.92 15.19 20.51
CA GLY A 521 32.80 15.19 19.32
C GLY A 521 32.75 16.51 18.54
N ASN A 522 33.49 16.58 17.46
CA ASN A 522 33.56 17.73 16.56
C ASN A 522 32.97 17.33 15.19
N PRO A 523 31.69 17.65 14.91
CA PRO A 523 31.03 17.25 13.68
C PRO A 523 31.75 17.77 12.44
N GLN A 524 31.88 16.92 11.43
CA GLN A 524 32.55 17.24 10.16
C GLN A 524 31.54 17.10 9.00
N HIS A 525 30.42 17.81 9.11
CA HIS A 525 29.37 17.87 8.11
C HIS A 525 29.34 19.23 7.41
N ASP A 526 28.36 19.45 6.55
CA ASP A 526 28.07 20.78 6.02
C ASP A 526 27.66 21.76 7.15
N SER A 527 27.72 23.06 6.85
CA SER A 527 27.49 24.12 7.87
C SER A 527 26.09 24.06 8.50
N SER A 528 25.06 23.60 7.73
CA SER A 528 23.71 23.44 8.23
C SER A 528 23.60 22.29 9.23
N THR A 529 24.09 21.12 8.86
CA THR A 529 24.08 19.93 9.75
C THR A 529 24.87 20.19 11.04
N ASN A 530 26.07 20.79 10.93
CA ASN A 530 26.85 21.17 12.11
C ASN A 530 26.10 22.18 13.01
N GLY A 531 25.42 23.15 12.42
CA GLY A 531 24.60 24.11 13.14
C GLY A 531 23.41 23.48 13.86
N LEU A 532 22.75 22.52 13.24
CA LEU A 532 21.63 21.77 13.84
C LEU A 532 22.10 20.90 15.02
N ILE A 533 23.25 20.24 14.91
CA ILE A 533 23.85 19.47 16.01
C ILE A 533 24.20 20.39 17.18
N ALA A 534 24.81 21.55 16.92
CA ALA A 534 25.15 22.52 17.94
C ALA A 534 23.90 23.05 18.65
N PHE A 535 22.83 23.33 17.92
CA PHE A 535 21.56 23.79 18.49
C PHE A 535 20.93 22.71 19.39
N TYR A 536 20.90 21.44 18.92
CA TYR A 536 20.41 20.31 19.71
C TYR A 536 21.18 20.20 21.05
N ARG A 537 22.52 20.17 21.01
CA ARG A 537 23.37 20.11 22.22
C ARG A 537 23.08 21.24 23.19
N ALA A 538 22.92 22.46 22.67
CA ALA A 538 22.58 23.62 23.51
C ALA A 538 21.21 23.50 24.18
N SER A 539 20.26 22.84 23.56
CA SER A 539 18.91 22.60 24.11
C SER A 539 18.87 21.53 25.20
N GLN A 540 19.81 20.58 25.21
CA GLN A 540 19.90 19.54 26.24
C GLN A 540 20.53 20.03 27.54
N ASN A 541 21.26 21.14 27.50
CA ASN A 541 21.93 21.74 28.67
C ASN A 541 21.07 22.79 29.41
N ARG A 542 19.78 22.87 29.10
CA ARG A 542 18.79 23.71 29.79
C ARG A 542 17.94 22.86 30.74
#